data_a5d7d669912e6b456c34009c95f02387
#
_entry.id   a5d7d669912e6b456c34009c95f02387
#
_cell.length_a   1.000
_cell.length_b   1.000
_cell.length_c   1.000
_cell.angle_alpha   90.00
_cell.angle_beta   90.00
_cell.angle_gamma   90.00
#
_symmetry.space_group_name_H-M   'P 1'
#
loop_
_entity.id
_entity.type
_entity.pdbx_description
1 polymer ?
#
loop_
_entity_poly.entity_id
_entity_poly.type
_entity_poly.pdbx_seq_one_letter_code
_entity_poly.pdbx_strand_id
1 'polypeptide(L)'
;RIIDLAIADGSLRPGMCIAEASSGNMGISLAMAGAACGYDVTIYMCETASVERRNLMRMLGANVILTPAHQSVGGAVEALKVDAASNPNLFLVNQFSNKENILAHYNGTGKEIWEDADGKIDCFINGIGSGGTLMGVGSYLRERNPDVRLIAVEPKGAAALLGHKPK
;
A
#
# COMPACT_ATOMS: atom_id res chain seq x y z
N ARG A 1 3.85 -4.43 -9.77
CA ARG A 1 2.60 -4.79 -10.44
C ARG A 1 1.68 -3.57 -10.69
N ILE A 2 1.27 -2.79 -9.68
CA ILE A 2 0.39 -1.61 -9.89
C ILE A 2 1.01 -0.67 -10.93
N ILE A 3 2.27 -0.31 -10.75
CA ILE A 3 3.00 0.60 -11.66
C ILE A 3 3.17 -0.02 -13.05
N ASP A 4 3.56 -1.29 -13.13
CA ASP A 4 3.76 -1.98 -14.41
C ASP A 4 2.49 -2.01 -15.25
N LEU A 5 1.36 -2.30 -14.62
CA LEU A 5 0.07 -2.32 -15.29
C LEU A 5 -0.38 -0.91 -15.71
N ALA A 6 -0.18 0.08 -14.85
CA ALA A 6 -0.52 1.47 -15.17
C ALA A 6 0.31 2.03 -16.33
N ILE A 7 1.58 1.61 -16.45
CA ILE A 7 2.41 1.92 -17.62
C ILE A 7 1.87 1.21 -18.86
N ALA A 8 1.56 -0.08 -18.73
CA ALA A 8 1.12 -0.92 -19.85
C ALA A 8 -0.24 -0.49 -20.43
N ASP A 9 -1.17 -0.04 -19.60
CA ASP A 9 -2.51 0.43 -20.01
C ASP A 9 -2.56 1.93 -20.34
N GLY A 10 -1.45 2.67 -20.14
CA GLY A 10 -1.32 4.08 -20.43
C GLY A 10 -1.95 5.02 -19.40
N SER A 11 -2.40 4.52 -18.25
CA SER A 11 -2.91 5.35 -17.16
C SER A 11 -1.80 6.11 -16.43
N LEU A 12 -0.59 5.53 -16.38
CA LEU A 12 0.63 6.22 -15.93
C LEU A 12 1.52 6.51 -17.15
N ARG A 13 1.53 7.76 -17.58
CA ARG A 13 2.28 8.21 -18.76
C ARG A 13 3.60 8.89 -18.37
N PRO A 14 4.60 8.93 -19.27
CA PRO A 14 5.82 9.69 -19.05
C PRO A 14 5.51 11.16 -18.65
N GLY A 15 6.21 11.65 -17.64
CA GLY A 15 6.01 13.00 -17.09
C GLY A 15 4.91 13.12 -16.03
N MET A 16 4.14 12.07 -15.77
CA MET A 16 3.25 12.02 -14.60
C MET A 16 4.02 11.73 -13.32
N CYS A 17 3.48 12.16 -12.19
CA CYS A 17 4.00 11.89 -10.86
C CYS A 17 3.13 10.85 -10.15
N ILE A 18 3.75 9.79 -9.64
CA ILE A 18 3.07 8.78 -8.81
C ILE A 18 2.79 9.39 -7.44
N ALA A 19 1.55 9.32 -6.97
CA ALA A 19 1.16 9.89 -5.70
C ALA A 19 0.38 8.91 -4.82
N GLU A 20 0.69 8.89 -3.52
CA GLU A 20 0.01 8.04 -2.53
C GLU A 20 0.09 8.63 -1.11
N ALA A 21 -0.95 8.36 -0.32
CA ALA A 21 -0.95 8.62 1.11
C ALA A 21 -0.48 7.37 1.87
N SER A 22 0.77 7.38 2.34
CA SER A 22 1.36 6.21 3.00
C SER A 22 2.47 6.57 3.96
N SER A 23 2.38 6.09 5.19
CA SER A 23 3.46 6.19 6.19
C SER A 23 4.32 4.92 6.29
N GLY A 24 4.07 3.93 5.45
CA GLY A 24 4.67 2.60 5.55
C GLY A 24 5.35 2.08 4.28
N ASN A 25 5.35 0.77 4.16
CA ASN A 25 6.08 0.06 3.10
C ASN A 25 5.61 0.40 1.68
N MET A 26 4.32 0.71 1.49
CA MET A 26 3.81 1.13 0.18
C MET A 26 4.53 2.39 -0.30
N GLY A 27 4.68 3.42 0.55
CA GLY A 27 5.40 4.64 0.19
C GLY A 27 6.87 4.38 -0.19
N ILE A 28 7.56 3.52 0.56
CA ILE A 28 8.94 3.12 0.25
C ILE A 28 9.02 2.37 -1.08
N SER A 29 8.10 1.42 -1.29
CA SER A 29 8.05 0.62 -2.53
C SER A 29 7.75 1.49 -3.76
N LEU A 30 6.87 2.49 -3.62
CA LEU A 30 6.57 3.43 -4.70
C LEU A 30 7.76 4.34 -5.00
N ALA A 31 8.46 4.83 -3.97
CA ALA A 31 9.69 5.62 -4.14
C ALA A 31 10.76 4.82 -4.91
N MET A 32 10.95 3.55 -4.53
CA MET A 32 11.89 2.64 -5.21
C MET A 32 11.46 2.36 -6.66
N ALA A 33 10.17 2.06 -6.90
CA ALA A 33 9.65 1.79 -8.23
C ALA A 33 9.73 3.03 -9.13
N GLY A 34 9.39 4.21 -8.61
CA GLY A 34 9.51 5.47 -9.35
C GLY A 34 10.94 5.77 -9.75
N ALA A 35 11.90 5.62 -8.82
CA ALA A 35 13.32 5.77 -9.13
C ALA A 35 13.80 4.80 -10.22
N ALA A 36 13.36 3.54 -10.17
CA ALA A 36 13.73 2.52 -11.14
C ALA A 36 13.09 2.73 -12.52
N CYS A 37 11.88 3.28 -12.58
CA CYS A 37 11.11 3.47 -13.82
C CYS A 37 11.19 4.90 -14.37
N GLY A 38 11.89 5.83 -13.70
CA GLY A 38 12.06 7.22 -14.14
C GLY A 38 10.83 8.09 -13.93
N TYR A 39 10.02 7.82 -12.90
CA TYR A 39 8.87 8.64 -12.52
C TYR A 39 9.14 9.39 -11.22
N ASP A 40 8.68 10.63 -11.17
CA ASP A 40 8.59 11.37 -9.92
C ASP A 40 7.59 10.70 -8.98
N VAL A 41 7.87 10.76 -7.67
CA VAL A 41 6.99 10.20 -6.64
C VAL A 41 6.74 11.23 -5.56
N THR A 42 5.49 11.42 -5.18
CA THR A 42 5.09 12.25 -4.02
C THR A 42 4.32 11.41 -3.02
N ILE A 43 4.81 11.36 -1.79
CA ILE A 43 4.19 10.62 -0.69
C ILE A 43 3.69 11.60 0.37
N TYR A 44 2.40 11.49 0.68
CA TYR A 44 1.75 12.25 1.75
C TYR A 44 1.73 11.41 3.02
N MET A 45 2.22 11.94 4.12
CA MET A 45 2.26 11.19 5.38
C MET A 45 2.18 12.11 6.60
N CYS A 46 1.64 11.57 7.68
CA CYS A 46 1.59 12.29 8.95
C CYS A 46 3.00 12.57 9.48
N GLU A 47 3.23 13.75 10.04
CA GLU A 47 4.51 14.14 10.64
C GLU A 47 4.95 13.29 11.85
N THR A 48 4.03 12.51 12.43
CA THR A 48 4.34 11.52 13.47
C THR A 48 4.94 10.22 12.94
N ALA A 49 4.93 10.02 11.62
CA ALA A 49 5.55 8.84 11.02
C ALA A 49 7.07 8.83 11.23
N SER A 50 7.66 7.64 11.24
CA SER A 50 9.08 7.46 11.58
C SER A 50 10.00 8.26 10.66
N VAL A 51 11.01 8.86 11.26
CA VAL A 51 12.03 9.69 10.56
C VAL A 51 12.82 8.84 9.58
N GLU A 52 13.09 7.58 9.94
CA GLU A 52 13.83 6.62 9.11
C GLU A 52 13.10 6.37 7.79
N ARG A 53 11.77 6.15 7.83
CA ARG A 53 10.96 5.94 6.63
C ARG A 53 10.93 7.17 5.73
N ARG A 54 10.80 8.36 6.33
CA ARG A 54 10.87 9.64 5.58
C ARG A 54 12.21 9.81 4.87
N ASN A 55 13.30 9.55 5.59
CA ASN A 55 14.64 9.67 5.04
C ASN A 55 14.87 8.64 3.93
N LEU A 56 14.41 7.39 4.12
CA LEU A 56 14.54 6.36 3.10
C LEU A 56 13.79 6.73 1.81
N MET A 57 12.54 7.21 1.92
CA MET A 57 11.78 7.67 0.74
C MET A 57 12.48 8.83 0.03
N ARG A 58 13.01 9.81 0.78
CA ARG A 58 13.75 10.93 0.20
C ARG A 58 15.07 10.50 -0.45
N MET A 59 15.78 9.56 0.14
CA MET A 59 17.01 8.98 -0.45
C MET A 59 16.72 8.28 -1.77
N LEU A 60 15.52 7.71 -1.93
CA LEU A 60 15.03 7.11 -3.17
C LEU A 60 14.46 8.15 -4.16
N GLY A 61 14.59 9.44 -3.86
CA GLY A 61 14.16 10.52 -4.75
C GLY A 61 12.70 10.98 -4.58
N ALA A 62 11.94 10.40 -3.66
CA ALA A 62 10.55 10.80 -3.47
C ALA A 62 10.44 12.15 -2.75
N ASN A 63 9.50 12.98 -3.20
CA ASN A 63 9.01 14.14 -2.46
C ASN A 63 8.10 13.67 -1.31
N VAL A 64 8.39 14.09 -0.08
CA VAL A 64 7.61 13.70 1.11
C VAL A 64 6.93 14.92 1.69
N ILE A 65 5.61 14.97 1.56
CA ILE A 65 4.74 16.01 2.11
C ILE A 65 4.22 15.54 3.48
N LEU A 66 4.51 16.34 4.52
CA LEU A 66 4.08 16.04 5.88
C LEU A 66 2.79 16.76 6.20
N THR A 67 1.84 16.03 6.81
CA THR A 67 0.59 16.59 7.31
C THR A 67 0.60 16.65 8.84
N PRO A 68 -0.16 17.58 9.46
CA PRO A 68 -0.15 17.79 10.90
C PRO A 68 -0.55 16.53 11.70
N ALA A 69 0.08 16.34 12.86
CA ALA A 69 -0.11 15.19 13.75
C ALA A 69 -1.59 14.96 14.14
N HIS A 70 -2.32 16.02 14.42
CA HIS A 70 -3.73 15.94 14.85
C HIS A 70 -4.68 15.41 13.76
N GLN A 71 -4.27 15.44 12.49
CA GLN A 71 -5.06 14.94 11.35
C GLN A 71 -4.81 13.46 11.09
N SER A 72 -3.79 12.85 11.71
CA SER A 72 -3.46 11.43 11.56
C SER A 72 -3.30 11.04 10.07
N VAL A 73 -3.57 9.79 9.73
CA VAL A 73 -3.54 9.27 8.34
C VAL A 73 -4.60 9.96 7.47
N GLY A 74 -5.74 10.32 8.07
CA GLY A 74 -6.82 11.02 7.36
C GLY A 74 -6.37 12.33 6.72
N GLY A 75 -5.50 13.09 7.41
CA GLY A 75 -4.94 14.34 6.87
C GLY A 75 -4.07 14.12 5.63
N ALA A 76 -3.30 13.06 5.59
CA ALA A 76 -2.49 12.70 4.42
C ALA A 76 -3.37 12.33 3.21
N VAL A 77 -4.43 11.56 3.44
CA VAL A 77 -5.40 11.21 2.40
C VAL A 77 -6.12 12.45 1.86
N GLU A 78 -6.51 13.37 2.75
CA GLU A 78 -7.19 14.60 2.33
C GLU A 78 -6.26 15.54 1.56
N ALA A 79 -5.03 15.72 2.01
CA ALA A 79 -4.03 16.51 1.29
C ALA A 79 -3.78 15.95 -0.12
N LEU A 80 -3.63 14.63 -0.26
CA LEU A 80 -3.51 13.98 -1.57
C LEU A 80 -4.72 14.27 -2.47
N LYS A 81 -5.94 14.19 -1.94
CA LYS A 81 -7.17 14.47 -2.71
C LYS A 81 -7.26 15.92 -3.18
N VAL A 82 -6.89 16.86 -2.32
CA VAL A 82 -6.87 18.30 -2.66
C VAL A 82 -5.89 18.55 -3.79
N ASP A 83 -4.68 18.02 -3.72
CA ASP A 83 -3.68 18.19 -4.77
C ASP A 83 -4.12 17.50 -6.08
N ALA A 84 -4.69 16.31 -5.99
CA ALA A 84 -5.18 15.58 -7.16
C ALA A 84 -6.32 16.30 -7.88
N ALA A 85 -7.17 17.03 -7.16
CA ALA A 85 -8.25 17.80 -7.76
C ALA A 85 -7.75 18.96 -8.65
N SER A 86 -6.55 19.48 -8.39
CA SER A 86 -5.93 20.57 -9.11
C SER A 86 -4.79 20.15 -10.05
N ASN A 87 -4.28 18.94 -9.92
CA ASN A 87 -3.13 18.45 -10.69
C ASN A 87 -3.46 17.16 -11.48
N PRO A 88 -3.82 17.27 -12.75
CA PRO A 88 -4.15 16.13 -13.60
C PRO A 88 -2.94 15.24 -13.95
N ASN A 89 -1.72 15.67 -13.61
CA ASN A 89 -0.50 14.91 -13.84
C ASN A 89 -0.17 13.96 -12.68
N LEU A 90 -1.01 13.88 -11.64
CA LEU A 90 -0.85 12.88 -10.58
C LEU A 90 -1.50 11.56 -10.98
N PHE A 91 -0.73 10.48 -10.89
CA PHE A 91 -1.23 9.11 -10.91
C PHE A 91 -1.46 8.64 -9.48
N LEU A 92 -2.71 8.43 -9.09
CA LEU A 92 -3.08 7.98 -7.76
C LEU A 92 -3.06 6.45 -7.69
N VAL A 93 -2.24 5.92 -6.78
CA VAL A 93 -2.11 4.46 -6.59
C VAL A 93 -3.35 3.88 -5.93
N ASN A 94 -3.96 4.61 -4.98
CA ASN A 94 -5.20 4.24 -4.29
C ASN A 94 -5.11 2.88 -3.59
N GLN A 95 -4.07 2.63 -2.79
CA GLN A 95 -3.79 1.33 -2.19
C GLN A 95 -4.95 0.66 -1.44
N PHE A 96 -5.89 1.46 -0.92
CA PHE A 96 -7.04 0.95 -0.16
C PHE A 96 -8.19 0.45 -1.05
N SER A 97 -8.22 0.82 -2.32
CA SER A 97 -9.30 0.46 -3.27
C SER A 97 -8.80 -0.20 -4.55
N ASN A 98 -7.50 -0.16 -4.81
CA ASN A 98 -6.90 -0.74 -5.99
C ASN A 98 -6.80 -2.27 -5.88
N LYS A 99 -7.56 -2.98 -6.71
CA LYS A 99 -7.57 -4.46 -6.73
C LYS A 99 -6.22 -5.08 -7.04
N GLU A 100 -5.34 -4.37 -7.74
CA GLU A 100 -4.00 -4.86 -8.07
C GLU A 100 -3.11 -5.02 -6.84
N ASN A 101 -3.42 -4.33 -5.73
CA ASN A 101 -2.80 -4.57 -4.44
C ASN A 101 -3.09 -5.99 -3.93
N ILE A 102 -4.33 -6.44 -4.03
CA ILE A 102 -4.75 -7.80 -3.66
C ILE A 102 -4.14 -8.83 -4.62
N LEU A 103 -4.23 -8.57 -5.93
CA LEU A 103 -3.74 -9.48 -6.96
C LEU A 103 -2.22 -9.63 -6.96
N ALA A 104 -1.48 -8.63 -6.52
CA ALA A 104 -0.03 -8.75 -6.32
C ALA A 104 0.30 -9.81 -5.26
N HIS A 105 -0.40 -9.78 -4.14
CA HIS A 105 -0.23 -10.75 -3.07
C HIS A 105 -0.82 -12.13 -3.40
N TYR A 106 -1.90 -12.19 -4.18
CA TYR A 106 -2.46 -13.46 -4.65
C TYR A 106 -1.48 -14.18 -5.59
N ASN A 107 -0.96 -13.46 -6.61
CA ASN A 107 -0.11 -14.06 -7.64
C ASN A 107 1.37 -14.26 -7.22
N GLY A 108 1.83 -13.53 -6.21
CA GLY A 108 3.20 -13.60 -5.68
C GLY A 108 3.21 -14.18 -4.27
N THR A 109 3.08 -13.34 -3.26
CA THR A 109 3.26 -13.68 -1.84
C THR A 109 2.47 -14.92 -1.40
N GLY A 110 1.22 -15.08 -1.84
CA GLY A 110 0.40 -16.23 -1.49
C GLY A 110 0.94 -17.54 -2.08
N LYS A 111 1.41 -17.46 -3.33
CA LYS A 111 2.05 -18.59 -4.00
C LYS A 111 3.37 -18.98 -3.32
N GLU A 112 4.22 -18.00 -3.06
CA GLU A 112 5.52 -18.20 -2.39
C GLU A 112 5.35 -18.84 -1.01
N ILE A 113 4.43 -18.29 -0.18
CA ILE A 113 4.12 -18.85 1.15
C ILE A 113 3.63 -20.29 1.05
N TRP A 114 2.78 -20.60 0.09
CA TRP A 114 2.28 -21.97 -0.11
C TRP A 114 3.38 -22.95 -0.51
N GLU A 115 4.25 -22.55 -1.43
CA GLU A 115 5.37 -23.35 -1.91
C GLU A 115 6.41 -23.56 -0.80
N ASP A 116 6.78 -22.51 -0.08
CA ASP A 116 7.76 -22.56 1.03
C ASP A 116 7.28 -23.41 2.21
N ALA A 117 5.96 -23.53 2.40
CA ALA A 117 5.35 -24.36 3.43
C ALA A 117 4.99 -25.78 2.96
N ASP A 118 5.42 -26.20 1.78
CA ASP A 118 5.02 -27.50 1.18
C ASP A 118 3.49 -27.73 1.20
N GLY A 119 2.70 -26.68 1.08
CA GLY A 119 1.24 -26.73 1.13
C GLY A 119 0.65 -27.02 2.52
N LYS A 120 1.45 -27.00 3.59
CA LYS A 120 1.03 -27.36 4.96
C LYS A 120 0.77 -26.11 5.80
N ILE A 121 -0.37 -25.49 5.59
CA ILE A 121 -0.75 -24.25 6.28
C ILE A 121 -2.14 -24.42 6.90
N ASP A 122 -2.20 -24.42 8.24
CA ASP A 122 -3.45 -24.48 9.00
C ASP A 122 -4.00 -23.09 9.33
N CYS A 123 -3.13 -22.10 9.41
CA CYS A 123 -3.51 -20.74 9.80
C CYS A 123 -2.58 -19.69 9.18
N PHE A 124 -3.17 -18.62 8.65
CA PHE A 124 -2.45 -17.43 8.21
C PHE A 124 -2.85 -16.23 9.06
N ILE A 125 -1.89 -15.65 9.74
CA ILE A 125 -2.08 -14.49 10.65
C ILE A 125 -1.38 -13.29 10.04
N ASN A 126 -2.10 -12.19 9.84
CA ASN A 126 -1.54 -10.98 9.24
C ASN A 126 -2.06 -9.70 9.87
N GLY A 127 -1.16 -8.75 10.08
CA GLY A 127 -1.52 -7.38 10.48
C GLY A 127 -2.18 -6.64 9.34
N ILE A 128 -3.29 -5.95 9.61
CA ILE A 128 -4.03 -5.22 8.58
C ILE A 128 -3.56 -3.77 8.48
N GLY A 129 -3.09 -3.39 7.28
CA GLY A 129 -2.98 -2.01 6.82
C GLY A 129 -4.06 -1.74 5.77
N SER A 130 -3.72 -1.85 4.48
CA SER A 130 -4.68 -1.74 3.37
C SER A 130 -5.56 -3.00 3.19
N GLY A 131 -5.24 -4.09 3.83
CA GLY A 131 -5.91 -5.38 3.67
C GLY A 131 -5.40 -6.22 2.49
N GLY A 132 -4.60 -5.65 1.60
CA GLY A 132 -4.14 -6.32 0.37
C GLY A 132 -3.46 -7.67 0.61
N THR A 133 -2.55 -7.73 1.59
CA THR A 133 -1.83 -8.97 1.93
C THR A 133 -2.78 -10.05 2.45
N LEU A 134 -3.62 -9.72 3.45
CA LEU A 134 -4.55 -10.70 4.02
C LEU A 134 -5.52 -11.23 2.98
N MET A 135 -6.07 -10.35 2.14
CA MET A 135 -7.03 -10.72 1.10
C MET A 135 -6.36 -11.52 -0.01
N GLY A 136 -5.21 -11.09 -0.52
CA GLY A 136 -4.53 -11.77 -1.62
C GLY A 136 -4.00 -13.14 -1.22
N VAL A 137 -3.20 -13.20 -0.14
CA VAL A 137 -2.68 -14.47 0.40
C VAL A 137 -3.83 -15.37 0.85
N GLY A 138 -4.78 -14.83 1.61
CA GLY A 138 -5.90 -15.59 2.13
C GLY A 138 -6.75 -16.22 1.02
N SER A 139 -7.01 -15.51 -0.07
CA SER A 139 -7.72 -16.07 -1.24
C SER A 139 -6.93 -17.22 -1.86
N TYR A 140 -5.63 -17.01 -2.08
CA TYR A 140 -4.75 -18.03 -2.65
C TYR A 140 -4.70 -19.32 -1.82
N LEU A 141 -4.59 -19.17 -0.49
CA LEU A 141 -4.55 -20.29 0.43
C LEU A 141 -5.89 -21.04 0.50
N ARG A 142 -7.01 -20.31 0.58
CA ARG A 142 -8.35 -20.93 0.67
C ARG A 142 -8.76 -21.70 -0.56
N GLU A 143 -8.30 -21.34 -1.74
CA GLU A 143 -8.53 -22.12 -2.95
C GLU A 143 -7.85 -23.49 -2.90
N ARG A 144 -6.77 -23.64 -2.10
CA ARG A 144 -5.95 -24.86 -1.97
C ARG A 144 -6.25 -25.65 -0.70
N ASN A 145 -6.56 -24.95 0.36
CA ASN A 145 -7.01 -25.51 1.64
C ASN A 145 -8.21 -24.70 2.15
N PRO A 146 -9.45 -25.12 1.89
CA PRO A 146 -10.66 -24.43 2.35
C PRO A 146 -10.76 -24.26 3.87
N ASP A 147 -10.09 -25.13 4.64
CA ASP A 147 -10.10 -25.14 6.10
C ASP A 147 -9.07 -24.20 6.73
N VAL A 148 -8.22 -23.56 5.92
CA VAL A 148 -7.22 -22.62 6.43
C VAL A 148 -7.88 -21.47 7.20
N ARG A 149 -7.39 -21.24 8.42
CA ARG A 149 -7.87 -20.12 9.24
C ARG A 149 -7.15 -18.84 8.84
N LEU A 150 -7.91 -17.78 8.57
CA LEU A 150 -7.37 -16.45 8.30
C LEU A 150 -7.63 -15.55 9.51
N ILE A 151 -6.58 -15.03 10.12
CA ILE A 151 -6.67 -14.19 11.32
C ILE A 151 -6.12 -12.80 10.98
N ALA A 152 -7.00 -11.81 11.12
CA ALA A 152 -6.67 -10.41 11.03
C ALA A 152 -6.21 -9.86 12.36
N VAL A 153 -5.11 -9.12 12.39
CA VAL A 153 -4.60 -8.45 13.59
C VAL A 153 -4.63 -6.93 13.35
N GLU A 154 -5.28 -6.20 14.23
CA GLU A 154 -5.34 -4.73 14.19
C GLU A 154 -4.87 -4.14 15.52
N PRO A 155 -4.23 -2.95 15.51
CA PRO A 155 -3.93 -2.23 16.73
C PRO A 155 -5.24 -1.82 17.44
N LYS A 156 -5.28 -1.97 18.76
CA LYS A 156 -6.48 -1.63 19.57
C LYS A 156 -7.01 -0.20 19.32
N GLY A 157 -6.12 0.75 19.02
CA GLY A 157 -6.47 2.15 18.75
C GLY A 157 -6.87 2.46 17.29
N ALA A 158 -6.77 1.46 16.37
CA ALA A 158 -7.02 1.64 14.93
C ALA A 158 -7.73 0.42 14.33
N ALA A 159 -8.63 -0.20 15.09
CA ALA A 159 -9.35 -1.41 14.69
C ALA A 159 -10.49 -1.06 13.71
N ALA A 160 -10.15 -0.87 12.44
CA ALA A 160 -11.10 -0.45 11.40
C ALA A 160 -12.16 -1.53 11.12
N LEU A 161 -11.82 -2.81 11.21
CA LEU A 161 -12.77 -3.92 11.04
C LEU A 161 -13.82 -3.98 12.14
N LEU A 162 -13.53 -3.40 13.31
CA LEU A 162 -14.48 -3.26 14.42
C LEU A 162 -15.27 -1.94 14.37
N GLY A 163 -15.14 -1.16 13.27
CA GLY A 163 -15.82 0.11 13.10
C GLY A 163 -15.18 1.30 13.83
N HIS A 164 -13.98 1.13 14.38
CA HIS A 164 -13.25 2.24 15.00
C HIS A 164 -12.62 3.13 13.91
N LYS A 165 -12.83 4.44 14.03
CA LYS A 165 -12.10 5.39 13.18
C LYS A 165 -10.62 5.36 13.57
N PRO A 166 -9.68 5.40 12.62
CA PRO A 166 -8.25 5.53 12.90
C PRO A 166 -8.02 6.81 13.72
N LYS A 167 -7.27 6.67 14.83
CA LYS A 167 -6.86 7.81 15.65
C LYS A 167 -5.56 8.40 15.13
#